data_e12b465f99b058b580064ea178fdc026
#
_entry.id   e12b465f99b058b580064ea178fdc026
#
_cell.length_a   1.000
_cell.length_b   1.000
_cell.length_c   1.000
_cell.angle_alpha   90.00
_cell.angle_beta   90.00
_cell.angle_gamma   90.00
#
_symmetry.space_group_name_H-M   'P 1'
#
loop_
_entity.id
_entity.type
_entity.pdbx_description
1 polymer ?
#
loop_
_entity_poly.entity_id
_entity_poly.type
_entity_poly.pdbx_seq_one_letter_code
_entity_poly.pdbx_strand_id
1 'polypeptide(L)'
;LEEVDFLDAFTAGDVSGVLIGGSPYDVSTPEGSKTRSQMHVEEQVRELLAVALKEGVPVLATGFGLEVLAGYLGTSTSREFGEELGATEIFVTADGRADPLLADLPQAFTALVGHHEGVGEVPAHSTLLASSPDCPVQMIRVGASVYGSQFNPELDAERFAQRVSAYSDAGYGDPGLVETIVSEASSTSEHMAGRVIRNFVTHFSHD
;
A
#
# COMPACT_ATOMS: atom_id res chain seq x y z
N LEU A 1 -20.89 0.60 10.81
CA LEU A 1 -19.77 1.52 10.58
C LEU A 1 -20.38 2.91 10.45
N GLU A 2 -20.14 3.78 11.42
CA GLU A 2 -20.44 5.20 11.25
C GLU A 2 -19.52 5.75 10.17
N GLU A 3 -20.06 6.46 9.19
CA GLU A 3 -19.26 7.28 8.27
C GLU A 3 -18.53 8.32 9.12
N VAL A 4 -17.24 8.12 9.29
CA VAL A 4 -16.38 9.13 9.90
C VAL A 4 -15.85 9.98 8.76
N ASP A 5 -16.20 11.24 8.76
CA ASP A 5 -15.59 12.22 7.85
C ASP A 5 -14.15 12.49 8.33
N PHE A 6 -13.20 11.79 7.73
CA PHE A 6 -11.79 11.85 8.12
C PHE A 6 -11.21 13.26 8.00
N LEU A 7 -11.75 14.08 7.11
CA LEU A 7 -11.24 15.42 6.86
C LEU A 7 -11.65 16.43 7.94
N ASP A 8 -12.84 16.28 8.51
CA ASP A 8 -13.29 17.13 9.63
C ASP A 8 -12.50 16.87 10.93
N ALA A 9 -11.87 15.67 11.03
CA ALA A 9 -11.05 15.27 12.17
C ALA A 9 -9.55 15.48 11.97
N PHE A 10 -9.09 15.80 10.72
CA PHE A 10 -7.69 15.89 10.40
C PHE A 10 -7.17 17.32 10.37
N THR A 11 -6.45 17.71 11.41
CA THR A 11 -5.60 18.90 11.39
C THR A 11 -4.14 18.45 11.27
N ALA A 12 -3.44 18.91 10.27
CA ALA A 12 -2.07 18.49 9.95
C ALA A 12 -1.07 18.59 11.12
N GLY A 13 -1.38 19.42 12.12
CA GLY A 13 -0.57 19.59 13.33
C GLY A 13 -0.87 18.60 14.46
N ASP A 14 -1.93 17.79 14.35
CA ASP A 14 -2.38 16.91 15.43
C ASP A 14 -1.82 15.48 15.33
N VAL A 15 -1.14 15.15 14.22
CA VAL A 15 -0.62 13.80 13.95
C VAL A 15 0.82 13.85 13.46
N SER A 16 1.63 12.87 13.86
CA SER A 16 3.01 12.71 13.39
C SER A 16 3.10 12.04 12.02
N GLY A 17 2.03 11.40 11.57
CA GLY A 17 1.94 10.74 10.27
C GLY A 17 0.63 9.97 10.10
N VAL A 18 0.35 9.55 8.87
CA VAL A 18 -0.87 8.86 8.48
C VAL A 18 -0.53 7.53 7.81
N LEU A 19 -1.25 6.48 8.17
CA LEU A 19 -1.23 5.19 7.49
C LEU A 19 -2.56 5.02 6.73
N ILE A 20 -2.49 4.80 5.41
CA ILE A 20 -3.66 4.52 4.57
C ILE A 20 -3.57 3.05 4.17
N GLY A 21 -4.53 2.25 4.63
CA GLY A 21 -4.57 0.81 4.36
C GLY A 21 -5.15 0.45 2.99
N GLY A 22 -5.16 -0.86 2.71
CA GLY A 22 -5.79 -1.41 1.52
C GLY A 22 -7.33 -1.40 1.59
N SER A 23 -7.96 -1.59 0.43
CA SER A 23 -9.40 -1.66 0.23
C SER A 23 -9.71 -2.76 -0.79
N PRO A 24 -10.94 -3.32 -0.81
CA PRO A 24 -11.36 -4.24 -1.86
C PRO A 24 -11.77 -3.54 -3.17
N TYR A 25 -11.65 -2.22 -3.26
CA TYR A 25 -11.99 -1.46 -4.46
C TYR A 25 -10.82 -1.43 -5.46
N ASP A 26 -11.13 -1.57 -6.74
CA ASP A 26 -10.20 -1.34 -7.84
C ASP A 26 -10.33 0.11 -8.33
N VAL A 27 -9.25 0.88 -8.31
CA VAL A 27 -9.24 2.29 -8.74
C VAL A 27 -9.53 2.41 -10.24
N SER A 28 -9.10 1.41 -11.05
CA SER A 28 -9.36 1.33 -12.49
C SER A 28 -10.82 1.04 -12.84
N THR A 29 -11.68 0.75 -11.88
CA THR A 29 -13.13 0.58 -12.14
C THR A 29 -13.67 1.80 -12.87
N PRO A 30 -14.37 1.64 -14.03
CA PRO A 30 -14.94 2.76 -14.75
C PRO A 30 -15.88 3.59 -13.86
N GLU A 31 -15.79 4.90 -13.93
CA GLU A 31 -16.56 5.85 -13.09
C GLU A 31 -18.07 5.50 -13.02
N GLY A 32 -18.69 5.15 -14.16
CA GLY A 32 -20.10 4.76 -14.22
C GLY A 32 -20.45 3.43 -13.53
N SER A 33 -19.43 2.66 -13.12
CA SER A 33 -19.57 1.36 -12.44
C SER A 33 -19.17 1.42 -10.96
N LYS A 34 -18.54 2.52 -10.53
CA LYS A 34 -18.17 2.70 -9.14
C LYS A 34 -19.40 2.88 -8.26
N THR A 35 -19.37 2.30 -7.07
CA THR A 35 -20.38 2.58 -6.05
C THR A 35 -20.17 3.99 -5.45
N ARG A 36 -21.24 4.55 -4.85
CA ARG A 36 -21.12 5.83 -4.14
C ARG A 36 -20.07 5.77 -3.03
N SER A 37 -20.03 4.68 -2.29
CA SER A 37 -19.05 4.47 -1.21
C SER A 37 -17.62 4.44 -1.76
N GLN A 38 -17.38 3.78 -2.89
CA GLN A 38 -16.07 3.77 -3.54
C GLN A 38 -15.64 5.18 -3.95
N MET A 39 -16.50 5.91 -4.67
CA MET A 39 -16.21 7.28 -5.10
C MET A 39 -15.89 8.20 -3.91
N HIS A 40 -16.66 8.08 -2.84
CA HIS A 40 -16.44 8.87 -1.62
C HIS A 40 -15.11 8.55 -0.95
N VAL A 41 -14.77 7.26 -0.78
CA VAL A 41 -13.48 6.85 -0.20
C VAL A 41 -12.29 7.31 -1.07
N GLU A 42 -12.37 7.15 -2.39
CA GLU A 42 -11.31 7.62 -3.31
C GLU A 42 -11.11 9.12 -3.20
N GLU A 43 -12.20 9.91 -3.12
CA GLU A 43 -12.12 11.36 -2.98
C GLU A 43 -11.50 11.77 -1.65
N GLN A 44 -11.93 11.19 -0.54
CA GLN A 44 -11.35 11.47 0.77
C GLN A 44 -9.85 11.14 0.82
N VAL A 45 -9.43 10.00 0.24
CA VAL A 45 -8.01 9.65 0.18
C VAL A 45 -7.23 10.65 -0.69
N ARG A 46 -7.77 11.08 -1.84
CA ARG A 46 -7.14 12.11 -2.69
C ARG A 46 -6.97 13.44 -1.97
N GLU A 47 -8.01 13.91 -1.28
CA GLU A 47 -7.96 15.15 -0.51
C GLU A 47 -6.93 15.08 0.62
N LEU A 48 -6.88 13.97 1.36
CA LEU A 48 -5.88 13.73 2.38
C LEU A 48 -4.45 13.75 1.80
N LEU A 49 -4.23 13.06 0.68
CA LEU A 49 -2.93 13.05 -0.01
C LEU A 49 -2.54 14.45 -0.50
N ALA A 50 -3.49 15.23 -1.03
CA ALA A 50 -3.24 16.61 -1.45
C ALA A 50 -2.81 17.49 -0.27
N VAL A 51 -3.48 17.39 0.87
CA VAL A 51 -3.10 18.09 2.11
C VAL A 51 -1.74 17.63 2.59
N ALA A 52 -1.52 16.32 2.66
CA ALA A 52 -0.25 15.75 3.14
C ALA A 52 0.94 16.21 2.30
N LEU A 53 0.81 16.17 0.97
CA LEU A 53 1.86 16.63 0.05
C LEU A 53 2.12 18.14 0.17
N LYS A 54 1.07 18.94 0.39
CA LYS A 54 1.18 20.39 0.53
C LYS A 54 1.80 20.81 1.86
N GLU A 55 1.36 20.18 2.96
CA GLU A 55 1.75 20.57 4.32
C GLU A 55 2.96 19.75 4.83
N GLY A 56 3.44 18.76 4.07
CA GLY A 56 4.58 17.92 4.43
C GLY A 56 4.25 16.86 5.49
N VAL A 57 2.98 16.48 5.65
CA VAL A 57 2.56 15.44 6.61
C VAL A 57 3.05 14.08 6.10
N PRO A 58 3.75 13.29 6.94
CA PRO A 58 4.19 11.96 6.55
C PRO A 58 3.00 11.03 6.27
N VAL A 59 3.07 10.30 5.13
CA VAL A 59 2.05 9.30 4.76
C VAL A 59 2.73 8.02 4.32
N LEU A 60 2.20 6.88 4.77
CA LEU A 60 2.44 5.56 4.18
C LEU A 60 1.11 5.00 3.69
N ALA A 61 0.95 4.95 2.36
CA ALA A 61 -0.24 4.46 1.68
C ALA A 61 0.01 3.05 1.14
N THR A 62 -0.79 2.04 1.55
CA THR A 62 -0.58 0.64 1.16
C THR A 62 -1.69 0.13 0.25
N GLY A 63 -1.35 -0.70 -0.75
CA GLY A 63 -2.29 -1.27 -1.72
C GLY A 63 -3.13 -0.20 -2.41
N PHE A 64 -4.43 -0.20 -2.18
CA PHE A 64 -5.37 0.81 -2.68
C PHE A 64 -4.91 2.25 -2.43
N GLY A 65 -4.26 2.52 -1.28
CA GLY A 65 -3.71 3.84 -0.99
C GLY A 65 -2.61 4.27 -1.98
N LEU A 66 -1.71 3.35 -2.39
CA LEU A 66 -0.74 3.60 -3.46
C LEU A 66 -1.45 3.84 -4.80
N GLU A 67 -2.48 3.05 -5.11
CA GLU A 67 -3.21 3.15 -6.38
C GLU A 67 -3.91 4.51 -6.52
N VAL A 68 -4.53 5.00 -5.44
CA VAL A 68 -5.11 6.36 -5.39
C VAL A 68 -4.02 7.43 -5.49
N LEU A 69 -2.87 7.25 -4.82
CA LEU A 69 -1.72 8.15 -4.92
C LEU A 69 -1.18 8.22 -6.35
N ALA A 70 -1.03 7.08 -7.02
CA ALA A 70 -0.60 7.03 -8.43
C ALA A 70 -1.59 7.76 -9.33
N GLY A 71 -2.90 7.53 -9.15
CA GLY A 71 -3.96 8.25 -9.86
C GLY A 71 -3.93 9.75 -9.61
N TYR A 72 -3.68 10.19 -8.38
CA TYR A 72 -3.49 11.60 -8.03
C TYR A 72 -2.30 12.23 -8.76
N LEU A 73 -1.23 11.46 -8.97
CA LEU A 73 -0.03 11.87 -9.71
C LEU A 73 -0.16 11.72 -11.24
N GLY A 74 -1.34 11.31 -11.73
CA GLY A 74 -1.63 11.19 -13.16
C GLY A 74 -1.21 9.87 -13.80
N THR A 75 -0.92 8.83 -13.00
CA THR A 75 -0.57 7.48 -13.48
C THR A 75 -1.73 6.52 -13.23
N SER A 76 -2.11 5.75 -14.24
CA SER A 76 -3.19 4.76 -14.12
C SER A 76 -2.68 3.44 -13.54
N THR A 77 -3.58 2.71 -12.89
CA THR A 77 -3.41 1.30 -12.52
C THR A 77 -3.85 0.39 -13.66
N SER A 78 -3.36 -0.86 -13.66
CA SER A 78 -3.72 -1.87 -14.65
C SER A 78 -3.78 -3.26 -13.99
N ARG A 79 -4.74 -4.07 -14.44
CA ARG A 79 -4.83 -5.49 -14.05
C ARG A 79 -3.67 -6.35 -14.58
N GLU A 80 -2.92 -5.85 -15.53
CA GLU A 80 -1.70 -6.49 -16.03
C GLU A 80 -0.65 -6.65 -14.94
N PHE A 81 -0.65 -5.75 -13.94
CA PHE A 81 0.29 -5.73 -12.81
C PHE A 81 -0.34 -6.20 -11.51
N GLY A 82 -1.49 -6.91 -11.60
CA GLY A 82 -2.08 -7.59 -10.46
C GLY A 82 -1.23 -8.77 -10.02
N GLU A 83 -1.20 -9.05 -8.73
CA GLU A 83 -0.50 -10.21 -8.15
C GLU A 83 -1.49 -11.08 -7.39
N GLU A 84 -1.42 -12.39 -7.61
CA GLU A 84 -2.20 -13.38 -6.87
C GLU A 84 -1.93 -13.28 -5.38
N LEU A 85 -2.91 -13.69 -4.57
CA LEU A 85 -2.72 -13.79 -3.12
C LEU A 85 -1.55 -14.72 -2.78
N GLY A 86 -0.55 -14.20 -2.09
CA GLY A 86 0.61 -15.00 -1.74
C GLY A 86 1.80 -14.17 -1.24
N ALA A 87 2.95 -14.83 -1.26
CA ALA A 87 4.24 -14.23 -0.94
C ALA A 87 5.02 -14.03 -2.23
N THR A 88 5.53 -12.82 -2.45
CA THR A 88 6.39 -12.50 -3.59
C THR A 88 7.73 -11.93 -3.13
N GLU A 89 8.75 -12.03 -4.00
CA GLU A 89 10.06 -11.45 -3.74
C GLU A 89 10.07 -9.98 -4.17
N ILE A 90 10.41 -9.10 -3.24
CA ILE A 90 10.52 -7.66 -3.43
C ILE A 90 11.99 -7.28 -3.59
N PHE A 91 12.32 -6.62 -4.68
CA PHE A 91 13.67 -6.15 -4.99
C PHE A 91 13.82 -4.66 -4.67
N VAL A 92 14.71 -4.34 -3.74
CA VAL A 92 15.01 -2.97 -3.33
C VAL A 92 15.95 -2.32 -4.34
N THR A 93 15.55 -1.16 -4.88
CA THR A 93 16.36 -0.40 -5.85
C THR A 93 17.57 0.26 -5.17
N ALA A 94 18.44 0.90 -5.96
CA ALA A 94 19.57 1.68 -5.43
C ALA A 94 19.06 2.85 -4.54
N ASP A 95 18.00 3.53 -4.98
CA ASP A 95 17.38 4.61 -4.22
C ASP A 95 16.67 4.06 -2.96
N GLY A 96 16.04 2.89 -3.06
CA GLY A 96 15.42 2.22 -1.92
C GLY A 96 16.44 1.86 -0.82
N ARG A 97 17.65 1.41 -1.19
CA ARG A 97 18.71 1.14 -0.20
C ARG A 97 19.24 2.39 0.52
N ALA A 98 19.09 3.54 -0.11
CA ALA A 98 19.45 4.82 0.49
C ALA A 98 18.29 5.47 1.27
N ASP A 99 17.10 4.89 1.16
CA ASP A 99 15.88 5.43 1.78
C ASP A 99 15.74 4.93 3.25
N PRO A 100 15.41 5.80 4.20
CA PRO A 100 15.33 5.44 5.62
C PRO A 100 14.32 4.33 5.91
N LEU A 101 13.27 4.16 5.10
CA LEU A 101 12.26 3.14 5.32
C LEU A 101 12.73 1.73 4.94
N LEU A 102 13.72 1.62 4.04
CA LEU A 102 14.23 0.35 3.53
C LEU A 102 15.71 0.09 3.89
N ALA A 103 16.39 1.03 4.55
CA ALA A 103 17.83 1.00 4.79
C ALA A 103 18.34 -0.23 5.58
N ASP A 104 17.49 -0.79 6.44
CA ASP A 104 17.81 -1.98 7.24
C ASP A 104 17.24 -3.29 6.67
N LEU A 105 16.60 -3.22 5.47
CA LEU A 105 16.14 -4.41 4.77
C LEU A 105 17.22 -4.95 3.82
N PRO A 106 17.22 -6.26 3.56
CA PRO A 106 18.10 -6.84 2.54
C PRO A 106 17.74 -6.35 1.14
N GLN A 107 18.64 -6.56 0.17
CA GLN A 107 18.42 -6.18 -1.24
C GLN A 107 17.19 -6.86 -1.85
N ALA A 108 16.83 -8.05 -1.36
CA ALA A 108 15.60 -8.73 -1.68
C ALA A 108 14.99 -9.30 -0.40
N PHE A 109 13.68 -9.21 -0.27
CA PHE A 109 12.93 -9.78 0.87
C PHE A 109 11.56 -10.25 0.39
N THR A 110 10.96 -11.16 1.14
CA THR A 110 9.60 -11.64 0.85
C THR A 110 8.57 -10.76 1.53
N ALA A 111 7.51 -10.39 0.79
CA ALA A 111 6.34 -9.70 1.32
C ALA A 111 5.04 -10.36 0.86
N LEU A 112 3.98 -10.15 1.63
CA LEU A 112 2.63 -10.59 1.28
C LEU A 112 2.01 -9.59 0.31
N VAL A 113 1.46 -10.13 -0.78
CA VAL A 113 0.76 -9.41 -1.83
C VAL A 113 -0.61 -10.05 -2.09
N GLY A 114 -1.42 -9.38 -2.87
CA GLY A 114 -2.74 -9.81 -3.30
C GLY A 114 -3.53 -8.59 -3.69
N HIS A 115 -3.48 -8.24 -4.96
CA HIS A 115 -4.15 -7.08 -5.52
C HIS A 115 -4.54 -7.36 -6.97
N HIS A 116 -5.74 -6.93 -7.35
CA HIS A 116 -6.28 -7.17 -8.70
C HIS A 116 -5.62 -6.30 -9.76
N GLU A 117 -5.05 -5.18 -9.35
CA GLU A 117 -4.40 -4.21 -10.22
C GLU A 117 -3.16 -3.64 -9.55
N GLY A 118 -2.26 -3.08 -10.32
CA GLY A 118 -1.05 -2.47 -9.80
C GLY A 118 -0.61 -1.29 -10.66
N VAL A 119 0.40 -0.58 -10.19
CA VAL A 119 1.00 0.58 -10.87
C VAL A 119 2.11 0.07 -11.79
N GLY A 120 1.95 0.26 -13.10
CA GLY A 120 2.91 -0.24 -14.10
C GLY A 120 4.04 0.72 -14.42
N GLU A 121 3.86 2.02 -14.20
CA GLU A 121 4.84 3.05 -14.48
C GLU A 121 5.09 3.91 -13.24
N VAL A 122 6.33 4.30 -13.05
CA VAL A 122 6.71 5.18 -11.93
C VAL A 122 6.06 6.55 -12.11
N PRO A 123 5.18 6.99 -11.19
CA PRO A 123 4.52 8.28 -11.31
C PRO A 123 5.51 9.45 -11.37
N ALA A 124 5.15 10.50 -12.09
CA ALA A 124 5.97 11.70 -12.18
C ALA A 124 6.29 12.27 -10.77
N HIS A 125 7.49 12.79 -10.61
CA HIS A 125 7.98 13.36 -9.34
C HIS A 125 8.06 12.35 -8.17
N SER A 126 8.03 11.06 -8.46
CA SER A 126 8.26 10.00 -7.48
C SER A 126 9.60 9.29 -7.70
N THR A 127 10.08 8.63 -6.66
CA THR A 127 11.29 7.80 -6.67
C THR A 127 10.87 6.35 -6.48
N LEU A 128 11.27 5.44 -7.38
CA LEU A 128 11.05 4.01 -7.24
C LEU A 128 11.97 3.44 -6.17
N LEU A 129 11.41 2.84 -5.13
CA LEU A 129 12.16 2.26 -4.02
C LEU A 129 12.23 0.73 -4.10
N ALA A 130 11.18 0.09 -4.63
CA ALA A 130 11.14 -1.37 -4.76
C ALA A 130 10.25 -1.81 -5.93
N SER A 131 10.53 -3.01 -6.47
CA SER A 131 9.79 -3.69 -7.53
C SER A 131 9.64 -5.18 -7.25
N SER A 132 8.76 -5.88 -7.98
CA SER A 132 8.69 -7.34 -8.05
C SER A 132 8.71 -7.81 -9.52
N PRO A 133 8.78 -9.13 -9.80
CA PRO A 133 8.75 -9.64 -11.18
C PRO A 133 7.47 -9.27 -11.93
N ASP A 134 6.32 -9.29 -11.25
CA ASP A 134 5.00 -9.12 -11.85
C ASP A 134 4.43 -7.69 -11.67
N CYS A 135 4.94 -6.95 -10.68
CA CYS A 135 4.55 -5.55 -10.45
C CYS A 135 5.78 -4.64 -10.39
N PRO A 136 6.03 -3.81 -11.43
CA PRO A 136 7.23 -2.98 -11.52
C PRO A 136 7.30 -1.86 -10.47
N VAL A 137 6.16 -1.48 -9.88
CA VAL A 137 6.09 -0.42 -8.87
C VAL A 137 5.54 -1.00 -7.56
N GLN A 138 6.44 -1.58 -6.77
CA GLN A 138 6.08 -2.13 -5.45
C GLN A 138 6.20 -1.10 -4.33
N MET A 139 7.09 -0.13 -4.46
CA MET A 139 7.18 0.96 -3.49
C MET A 139 7.74 2.22 -4.13
N ILE A 140 7.13 3.36 -3.80
CA ILE A 140 7.58 4.69 -4.24
C ILE A 140 7.67 5.65 -3.05
N ARG A 141 8.43 6.73 -3.26
CA ARG A 141 8.42 7.93 -2.43
C ARG A 141 8.14 9.15 -3.28
N VAL A 142 7.26 10.02 -2.78
CA VAL A 142 6.91 11.31 -3.36
C VAL A 142 7.36 12.42 -2.42
N GLY A 143 8.17 13.33 -2.90
CA GLY A 143 8.79 14.35 -2.05
C GLY A 143 9.65 13.75 -0.93
N ALA A 144 9.50 14.26 0.28
CA ALA A 144 10.31 13.86 1.44
C ALA A 144 9.61 12.84 2.36
N SER A 145 8.27 12.78 2.36
CA SER A 145 7.52 12.15 3.45
C SER A 145 6.31 11.32 3.02
N VAL A 146 5.94 11.31 1.74
CA VAL A 146 4.80 10.53 1.25
C VAL A 146 5.30 9.28 0.55
N TYR A 147 4.86 8.12 1.03
CA TYR A 147 5.24 6.80 0.54
C TYR A 147 4.02 6.02 0.09
N GLY A 148 4.19 5.22 -0.95
CA GLY A 148 3.22 4.23 -1.40
C GLY A 148 3.86 2.85 -1.50
N SER A 149 3.14 1.80 -1.05
CA SER A 149 3.56 0.40 -1.14
C SER A 149 2.44 -0.46 -1.72
N GLN A 150 2.74 -1.28 -2.73
CA GLN A 150 1.78 -2.23 -3.30
C GLN A 150 1.68 -3.47 -2.40
N PHE A 151 2.83 -3.98 -1.92
CA PHE A 151 2.82 -5.01 -0.88
C PHE A 151 2.25 -4.47 0.44
N ASN A 152 1.79 -5.37 1.30
CA ASN A 152 1.08 -5.04 2.54
C ASN A 152 2.01 -5.19 3.77
N PRO A 153 2.77 -4.16 4.16
CA PRO A 153 3.69 -4.25 5.28
C PRO A 153 2.98 -4.42 6.64
N GLU A 154 1.69 -4.12 6.70
CA GLU A 154 0.84 -4.27 7.88
C GLU A 154 0.36 -5.70 8.13
N LEU A 155 0.49 -6.60 7.13
CA LEU A 155 -0.01 -7.97 7.23
C LEU A 155 1.08 -8.95 7.65
N ASP A 156 0.84 -9.63 8.75
CA ASP A 156 1.45 -10.93 9.05
C ASP A 156 0.58 -12.06 8.48
N ALA A 157 1.04 -13.31 8.58
CA ALA A 157 0.33 -14.47 8.04
C ALA A 157 -1.09 -14.62 8.64
N GLU A 158 -1.26 -14.33 9.93
CA GLU A 158 -2.56 -14.41 10.61
C GLU A 158 -3.53 -13.33 10.12
N ARG A 159 -3.08 -12.08 10.05
CA ARG A 159 -3.88 -10.96 9.54
C ARG A 159 -4.20 -11.10 8.06
N PHE A 160 -3.26 -11.68 7.30
CA PHE A 160 -3.48 -12.00 5.89
C PHE A 160 -4.63 -13.02 5.73
N ALA A 161 -4.61 -14.11 6.51
CA ALA A 161 -5.68 -15.09 6.54
C ALA A 161 -7.04 -14.47 6.91
N GLN A 162 -7.05 -13.60 7.92
CA GLN A 162 -8.26 -12.88 8.34
C GLN A 162 -8.79 -11.97 7.22
N ARG A 163 -7.90 -11.26 6.50
CA ARG A 163 -8.28 -10.41 5.35
C ARG A 163 -8.88 -11.25 4.23
N VAL A 164 -8.23 -12.34 3.81
CA VAL A 164 -8.75 -13.24 2.76
C VAL A 164 -10.13 -13.76 3.13
N SER A 165 -10.31 -14.21 4.39
CA SER A 165 -11.61 -14.68 4.87
C SER A 165 -12.68 -13.58 4.87
N ALA A 166 -12.32 -12.36 5.26
CA ALA A 166 -13.26 -11.24 5.35
C ALA A 166 -13.72 -10.73 3.98
N TYR A 167 -12.88 -10.85 2.96
CA TYR A 167 -13.15 -10.32 1.61
C TYR A 167 -13.37 -11.41 0.55
N SER A 168 -13.54 -12.68 0.96
CA SER A 168 -13.82 -13.80 0.04
C SER A 168 -15.05 -13.57 -0.83
N ASP A 169 -16.13 -13.02 -0.25
CA ASP A 169 -17.35 -12.67 -0.97
C ASP A 169 -17.18 -11.50 -1.96
N ALA A 170 -16.12 -10.71 -1.80
CA ALA A 170 -15.75 -9.63 -2.72
C ALA A 170 -14.78 -10.08 -3.84
N GLY A 171 -14.52 -11.40 -3.94
CA GLY A 171 -13.62 -11.96 -4.94
C GLY A 171 -12.14 -11.85 -4.58
N TYR A 172 -11.82 -11.55 -3.34
CA TYR A 172 -10.46 -11.45 -2.84
C TYR A 172 -9.89 -12.83 -2.44
N GLY A 173 -9.71 -13.69 -3.45
CA GLY A 173 -9.10 -15.00 -3.31
C GLY A 173 -10.05 -16.14 -2.93
N ASP A 174 -9.54 -17.37 -3.03
CA ASP A 174 -10.26 -18.59 -2.66
C ASP A 174 -9.97 -18.91 -1.18
N PRO A 175 -11.00 -18.95 -0.30
CA PRO A 175 -10.82 -19.35 1.10
C PRO A 175 -10.19 -20.72 1.28
N GLY A 176 -10.33 -21.62 0.29
CA GLY A 176 -9.72 -22.95 0.29
C GLY A 176 -8.18 -22.93 0.17
N LEU A 177 -7.61 -21.85 -0.31
CA LEU A 177 -6.16 -21.67 -0.45
C LEU A 177 -5.51 -21.00 0.76
N VAL A 178 -6.31 -20.45 1.69
CA VAL A 178 -5.81 -19.68 2.84
C VAL A 178 -4.79 -20.45 3.66
N GLU A 179 -5.08 -21.74 3.98
CA GLU A 179 -4.16 -22.56 4.78
C GLU A 179 -2.82 -22.79 4.07
N THR A 180 -2.84 -22.97 2.76
CA THR A 180 -1.63 -23.14 1.94
C THR A 180 -0.82 -21.85 1.92
N ILE A 181 -1.46 -20.72 1.63
CA ILE A 181 -0.82 -19.40 1.57
C ILE A 181 -0.25 -18.99 2.92
N VAL A 182 -1.00 -19.23 4.01
CA VAL A 182 -0.54 -18.97 5.38
C VAL A 182 0.65 -19.87 5.74
N SER A 183 0.63 -21.14 5.34
CA SER A 183 1.74 -22.06 5.56
C SER A 183 3.00 -21.60 4.81
N GLU A 184 2.87 -21.20 3.57
CA GLU A 184 3.97 -20.66 2.76
C GLU A 184 4.50 -19.35 3.33
N ALA A 185 3.61 -18.39 3.66
CA ALA A 185 3.96 -17.14 4.29
C ALA A 185 4.63 -17.30 5.66
N SER A 186 4.19 -18.31 6.45
CA SER A 186 4.76 -18.61 7.77
C SER A 186 6.11 -19.33 7.68
N SER A 187 6.39 -20.01 6.58
CA SER A 187 7.67 -20.69 6.35
C SER A 187 8.79 -19.72 5.96
N THR A 188 8.44 -18.55 5.46
CA THR A 188 9.38 -17.45 5.21
C THR A 188 9.66 -16.73 6.54
N SER A 189 10.77 -17.11 7.16
CA SER A 189 11.22 -16.56 8.43
C SER A 189 11.36 -15.03 8.37
N GLU A 190 10.78 -14.35 9.34
CA GLU A 190 10.80 -12.91 9.60
C GLU A 190 9.94 -12.06 8.63
N HIS A 191 8.95 -11.42 9.23
CA HIS A 191 8.15 -10.34 8.63
C HIS A 191 9.02 -9.10 8.30
N MET A 192 9.91 -9.24 7.30
CA MET A 192 10.78 -8.15 6.88
C MET A 192 9.96 -6.93 6.43
N ALA A 193 8.86 -7.15 5.71
CA ALA A 193 7.98 -6.08 5.27
C ALA A 193 7.45 -5.20 6.42
N GLY A 194 7.17 -5.77 7.59
CA GLY A 194 6.73 -5.04 8.77
C GLY A 194 7.74 -4.01 9.30
N ARG A 195 9.02 -4.14 8.92
CA ARG A 195 10.05 -3.13 9.25
C ARG A 195 9.77 -1.79 8.58
N VAL A 196 9.13 -1.79 7.41
CA VAL A 196 8.75 -0.55 6.70
C VAL A 196 7.88 0.34 7.59
N ILE A 197 6.85 -0.25 8.25
CA ILE A 197 5.99 0.52 9.17
C ILE A 197 6.78 0.98 10.39
N ARG A 198 7.61 0.11 10.96
CA ARG A 198 8.45 0.48 12.11
C ARG A 198 9.37 1.64 11.76
N ASN A 199 10.04 1.56 10.60
CA ASN A 199 10.95 2.59 10.13
C ASN A 199 10.20 3.89 9.85
N PHE A 200 8.99 3.82 9.25
CA PHE A 200 8.12 4.98 9.05
C PHE A 200 7.81 5.67 10.38
N VAL A 201 7.31 4.92 11.36
CA VAL A 201 6.99 5.48 12.68
C VAL A 201 8.24 6.05 13.33
N THR A 202 9.36 5.32 13.35
CA THR A 202 10.60 5.77 13.98
C THR A 202 11.19 7.02 13.32
N HIS A 203 11.07 7.12 11.97
CA HIS A 203 11.66 8.23 11.22
C HIS A 203 10.84 9.52 11.34
N PHE A 204 9.52 9.39 11.44
CA PHE A 204 8.60 10.53 11.42
C PHE A 204 7.93 10.84 12.77
N SER A 205 8.01 9.95 13.78
CA SER A 205 7.55 10.32 15.12
C SER A 205 8.45 11.39 15.70
N HIS A 206 7.85 12.49 16.09
CA HIS A 206 8.50 13.51 16.90
C HIS A 206 8.21 13.23 18.38
N ASP A 207 9.26 13.24 19.22
CA ASP A 207 9.13 13.19 20.68
C ASP A 207 8.42 14.44 21.22
#